data_616dbced75b8c3f19240c5cfd09004dc
#
_entry.id   616dbced75b8c3f19240c5cfd09004dc
#
_cell.length_a   1.000
_cell.length_b   1.000
_cell.length_c   1.000
_cell.angle_alpha   90.00
_cell.angle_beta   90.00
_cell.angle_gamma   90.00
#
_symmetry.space_group_name_H-M   'P 1'
#
loop_
_entity.id
_entity.type
_entity.pdbx_description
1 polymer ?
#
loop_
_entity_poly.entity_id
_entity_poly.type
_entity_poly.pdbx_seq_one_letter_code
_entity_poly.pdbx_strand_id
1 'polypeptide(L)'
;QVSPYLRIDGSYTEFDKYFEIGGEAALTFDELTLSNAKASIGTDISYLFKRSKYNVMPYMKLEYGLDYSKTSSQNMYYTVEGPNRNYILELDDGMKAHNWEVDIGLMLEIFTTMNTNIGCRRQGRSNYFSDYSSITENDISSSEVCFIELMWNF
;
A
#
# COMPACT_ATOMS: atom_id res chain seq x y z
N GLN A 1 19.18 19.64 2.19
CA GLN A 1 19.33 18.30 2.75
C GLN A 1 18.91 17.26 1.72
N VAL A 2 19.66 16.18 1.60
CA VAL A 2 19.31 15.00 0.81
C VAL A 2 19.44 13.79 1.73
N SER A 3 18.40 13.01 1.84
CA SER A 3 18.31 11.88 2.78
C SER A 3 17.85 10.63 2.04
N PRO A 4 18.77 9.83 1.51
CA PRO A 4 18.43 8.53 0.95
C PRO A 4 18.03 7.56 2.05
N TYR A 5 17.10 6.64 1.76
CA TYR A 5 16.68 5.61 2.69
C TYR A 5 16.36 4.30 1.99
N LEU A 6 16.41 3.23 2.75
CA LEU A 6 15.92 1.91 2.42
C LEU A 6 14.85 1.53 3.45
N ARG A 7 13.72 1.01 2.98
CA ARG A 7 12.62 0.57 3.85
C ARG A 7 12.22 -0.84 3.49
N ILE A 8 11.99 -1.66 4.51
CA ILE A 8 11.45 -3.00 4.38
C ILE A 8 10.23 -3.09 5.29
N ASP A 9 9.10 -3.41 4.71
CA ASP A 9 7.83 -3.59 5.42
C ASP A 9 7.39 -5.04 5.25
N GLY A 10 6.80 -5.62 6.28
CA GLY A 10 6.24 -6.96 6.22
C GLY A 10 4.95 -7.02 6.99
N SER A 11 3.97 -7.75 6.49
CA SER A 11 2.73 -8.04 7.19
C SER A 11 2.36 -9.52 7.04
N TYR A 12 1.81 -10.06 8.10
CA TYR A 12 1.30 -11.41 8.15
C TYR A 12 -0.07 -11.36 8.80
N THR A 13 -1.06 -11.94 8.16
CA THR A 13 -2.44 -11.99 8.65
C THR A 13 -2.95 -13.41 8.50
N GLU A 14 -3.52 -13.93 9.57
CA GLU A 14 -4.15 -15.23 9.62
C GLU A 14 -5.64 -15.06 9.95
N PHE A 15 -6.47 -15.70 9.17
CA PHE A 15 -7.90 -15.79 9.41
C PHE A 15 -8.21 -17.21 9.85
N ASP A 16 -8.79 -17.32 11.03
CA ASP A 16 -9.24 -18.61 11.54
C ASP A 16 -10.38 -19.17 10.70
N LYS A 17 -10.53 -20.49 10.77
CA LYS A 17 -11.66 -21.18 10.19
C LYS A 17 -12.97 -20.60 10.73
N TYR A 18 -13.91 -20.32 9.82
CA TYR A 18 -15.24 -19.85 10.19
C TYR A 18 -16.34 -20.56 9.39
N PHE A 19 -17.53 -20.54 9.89
CA PHE A 19 -18.70 -21.12 9.24
C PHE A 19 -19.87 -20.16 9.27
N GLU A 20 -20.64 -20.18 8.19
CA GLU A 20 -21.87 -19.42 8.10
C GLU A 20 -23.00 -20.18 8.83
N ILE A 21 -23.89 -19.44 9.47
CA ILE A 21 -25.09 -19.99 10.10
C ILE A 21 -26.28 -19.67 9.19
N GLY A 22 -26.96 -20.69 8.71
CA GLY A 22 -28.14 -20.55 7.85
C GLY A 22 -28.30 -21.73 6.93
N GLY A 23 -29.43 -22.10 6.50
CA GLY A 23 -29.88 -23.11 5.56
C GLY A 23 -28.84 -24.07 4.91
N GLU A 24 -29.28 -24.80 3.91
CA GLU A 24 -28.46 -25.81 3.22
C GLU A 24 -27.31 -25.21 2.39
N ALA A 25 -27.36 -23.91 2.10
CA ALA A 25 -26.34 -23.19 1.34
C ALA A 25 -25.23 -22.56 2.19
N ALA A 26 -25.25 -22.75 3.53
CA ALA A 26 -24.22 -22.22 4.42
C ALA A 26 -22.86 -22.84 4.14
N LEU A 27 -21.83 -22.01 4.04
CA LEU A 27 -20.45 -22.39 3.74
C LEU A 27 -19.58 -22.43 4.99
N THR A 28 -18.64 -23.33 4.99
CA THR A 28 -17.51 -23.36 5.92
C THR A 28 -16.26 -23.01 5.15
N PHE A 29 -15.47 -22.10 5.70
CA PHE A 29 -14.20 -21.63 5.15
C PHE A 29 -13.07 -22.09 6.07
N ASP A 30 -12.07 -22.74 5.51
CA ASP A 30 -10.88 -23.11 6.26
C ASP A 30 -9.97 -21.90 6.47
N GLU A 31 -8.91 -22.09 7.23
CA GLU A 31 -7.90 -21.05 7.54
C GLU A 31 -7.34 -20.41 6.27
N LEU A 32 -7.13 -19.10 6.33
CA LEU A 32 -6.54 -18.32 5.25
C LEU A 32 -5.37 -17.50 5.78
N THR A 33 -4.21 -17.63 5.15
CA THR A 33 -3.01 -16.88 5.48
C THR A 33 -2.65 -15.90 4.37
N LEU A 34 -2.45 -14.65 4.75
CA LEU A 34 -1.97 -13.58 3.88
C LEU A 34 -0.60 -13.12 4.36
N SER A 35 0.39 -13.11 3.50
CA SER A 35 1.71 -12.54 3.80
C SER A 35 2.11 -11.55 2.73
N ASN A 36 2.55 -10.36 3.16
CA ASN A 36 3.05 -9.34 2.28
C ASN A 36 4.45 -8.92 2.72
N ALA A 37 5.32 -8.70 1.76
CA ALA A 37 6.63 -8.10 1.96
C ALA A 37 6.83 -6.99 0.94
N LYS A 38 7.30 -5.84 1.40
CA LYS A 38 7.64 -4.71 0.54
C LYS A 38 9.06 -4.27 0.82
N ALA A 39 9.84 -4.08 -0.23
CA ALA A 39 11.14 -3.45 -0.16
C ALA A 39 11.13 -2.18 -1.00
N SER A 40 11.54 -1.06 -0.45
CA SER A 40 11.57 0.22 -1.14
C SER A 40 12.88 0.97 -0.91
N ILE A 41 13.28 1.70 -1.94
CA ILE A 41 14.37 2.66 -1.89
C ILE A 41 13.83 4.04 -2.23
N GLY A 42 14.28 5.04 -1.51
CA GLY A 42 13.80 6.38 -1.73
C GLY A 42 14.81 7.45 -1.35
N THR A 43 14.42 8.68 -1.61
CA THR A 43 15.17 9.86 -1.18
C THR A 43 14.24 11.01 -0.88
N ASP A 44 14.50 11.67 0.25
CA ASP A 44 13.88 12.93 0.63
C ASP A 44 14.86 14.06 0.34
N ILE A 45 14.41 15.05 -0.43
CA ILE A 45 15.17 16.23 -0.79
C ILE A 45 14.43 17.44 -0.24
N SER A 46 15.09 18.25 0.56
CA SER A 46 14.49 19.47 1.10
C SER A 46 15.51 20.60 1.22
N TYR A 47 15.05 21.82 1.13
CA TYR A 47 15.86 23.00 1.35
C TYR A 47 15.17 23.99 2.24
N LEU A 48 15.79 24.38 3.35
CA LEU A 48 15.24 25.29 4.32
C LEU A 48 15.73 26.73 4.07
N PHE A 49 14.81 27.59 3.67
CA PHE A 49 15.01 29.04 3.58
C PHE A 49 14.54 29.68 4.88
N LYS A 50 15.49 30.19 5.68
CA LYS A 50 15.22 30.88 6.93
C LYS A 50 15.10 32.39 6.70
N ARG A 51 14.00 32.97 7.18
CA ARG A 51 13.78 34.42 7.24
C ARG A 51 13.35 34.83 8.65
N SER A 52 13.44 36.11 8.97
CA SER A 52 13.16 36.60 10.33
C SER A 52 11.73 36.36 10.81
N LYS A 53 10.76 36.25 9.90
CA LYS A 53 9.33 36.12 10.23
C LYS A 53 8.71 34.82 9.76
N TYR A 54 9.36 34.07 8.90
CA TYR A 54 8.86 32.83 8.34
C TYR A 54 10.01 31.94 7.86
N ASN A 55 9.79 30.66 7.88
CA ASN A 55 10.64 29.66 7.24
C ASN A 55 9.87 29.02 6.08
N VAL A 56 10.56 28.78 5.00
CA VAL A 56 10.01 28.12 3.80
C VAL A 56 10.86 26.90 3.49
N MET A 57 10.24 25.76 3.38
CA MET A 57 10.94 24.51 3.07
C MET A 57 10.25 23.78 1.93
N PRO A 58 10.66 24.01 0.67
CA PRO A 58 10.29 23.12 -0.41
C PRO A 58 10.88 21.73 -0.17
N TYR A 59 10.09 20.71 -0.51
CA TYR A 59 10.54 19.33 -0.41
C TYR A 59 10.07 18.51 -1.61
N MET A 60 10.80 17.44 -1.86
CA MET A 60 10.45 16.41 -2.82
C MET A 60 10.85 15.05 -2.23
N LYS A 61 9.93 14.09 -2.27
CA LYS A 61 10.17 12.70 -1.94
C LYS A 61 10.00 11.85 -3.18
N LEU A 62 10.94 10.97 -3.40
CA LEU A 62 10.91 9.97 -4.45
C LEU A 62 11.07 8.60 -3.80
N GLU A 63 10.17 7.67 -4.10
CA GLU A 63 10.25 6.29 -3.61
C GLU A 63 9.92 5.33 -4.74
N TYR A 64 10.66 4.23 -4.81
CA TYR A 64 10.38 3.10 -5.67
C TYR A 64 10.43 1.82 -4.83
N GLY A 65 9.42 0.97 -4.98
CA GLY A 65 9.28 -0.23 -4.19
C GLY A 65 8.83 -1.43 -5.02
N LEU A 66 9.16 -2.60 -4.47
CA LEU A 66 8.74 -3.90 -4.96
C LEU A 66 7.88 -4.54 -3.87
N ASP A 67 6.65 -4.91 -4.22
CA ASP A 67 5.74 -5.63 -3.36
C ASP A 67 5.72 -7.10 -3.78
N TYR A 68 5.75 -7.97 -2.80
CA TYR A 68 5.52 -9.39 -2.95
C TYR A 68 4.37 -9.79 -2.02
N SER A 69 3.29 -10.29 -2.59
CA SER A 69 2.13 -10.78 -1.85
C SER A 69 1.98 -12.27 -2.09
N LYS A 70 1.78 -13.01 -1.02
CA LYS A 70 1.48 -14.44 -1.06
C LYS A 70 0.23 -14.72 -0.23
N THR A 71 -0.72 -15.43 -0.85
CA THR A 71 -1.96 -15.86 -0.23
C THR A 71 -2.00 -17.38 -0.27
N SER A 72 -2.38 -18.02 0.84
CA SER A 72 -2.65 -19.45 0.83
C SER A 72 -3.95 -19.73 0.07
N SER A 73 -4.06 -20.91 -0.56
CA SER A 73 -5.33 -21.39 -1.06
C SER A 73 -6.30 -21.58 0.12
N GLN A 74 -7.56 -21.22 -0.08
CA GLN A 74 -8.60 -21.42 0.91
C GLN A 74 -9.55 -22.53 0.46
N ASN A 75 -9.74 -23.55 1.30
CA ASN A 75 -10.77 -24.55 1.08
C ASN A 75 -12.10 -24.03 1.63
N MET A 76 -13.17 -24.26 0.87
CA MET A 76 -14.54 -24.00 1.30
C MET A 76 -15.43 -25.18 0.96
N TYR A 77 -16.45 -25.42 1.77
CA TYR A 77 -17.41 -26.50 1.54
C TYR A 77 -18.75 -26.17 2.20
N TYR A 78 -19.81 -26.79 1.70
CA TYR A 78 -21.11 -26.67 2.34
C TYR A 78 -21.09 -27.29 3.73
N THR A 79 -21.50 -26.52 4.75
CA THR A 79 -21.48 -26.94 6.14
C THR A 79 -22.23 -28.25 6.39
N VAL A 80 -23.32 -28.47 5.66
CA VAL A 80 -24.18 -29.68 5.78
C VAL A 80 -23.54 -30.90 5.14
N GLU A 81 -22.77 -30.74 4.05
CA GLU A 81 -22.14 -31.85 3.33
C GLU A 81 -20.79 -32.26 3.95
N GLY A 82 -20.20 -31.39 4.73
CA GLY A 82 -18.87 -31.60 5.32
C GLY A 82 -17.74 -31.56 4.30
N PRO A 83 -16.51 -31.90 4.70
CA PRO A 83 -15.30 -31.70 3.91
C PRO A 83 -15.14 -32.64 2.70
N ASN A 84 -16.09 -33.52 2.45
CA ASN A 84 -16.00 -34.52 1.36
C ASN A 84 -16.16 -33.90 -0.04
N ARG A 85 -16.68 -32.69 -0.14
CA ARG A 85 -16.79 -31.90 -1.37
C ARG A 85 -16.20 -30.52 -1.14
N ASN A 86 -14.91 -30.39 -1.35
CA ASN A 86 -14.19 -29.14 -1.20
C ASN A 86 -14.18 -28.36 -2.51
N TYR A 87 -14.40 -27.07 -2.40
CA TYR A 87 -14.08 -26.10 -3.44
C TYR A 87 -12.80 -25.39 -2.99
N ILE A 88 -11.83 -25.32 -3.87
CA ILE A 88 -10.58 -24.60 -3.59
C ILE A 88 -10.72 -23.22 -4.20
N LEU A 89 -10.66 -22.19 -3.38
CA LEU A 89 -10.51 -20.82 -3.82
C LEU A 89 -9.01 -20.55 -3.94
N GLU A 90 -8.50 -20.60 -5.16
CA GLU A 90 -7.14 -20.16 -5.44
C GLU A 90 -7.18 -18.64 -5.56
N LEU A 91 -6.65 -17.95 -4.54
CA LEU A 91 -6.38 -16.54 -4.60
C LEU A 91 -4.99 -16.38 -5.20
N ASP A 92 -4.88 -15.48 -6.16
CA ASP A 92 -3.70 -15.28 -7.01
C ASP A 92 -2.41 -15.18 -6.18
N ASP A 93 -1.54 -16.20 -6.33
CA ASP A 93 -0.33 -16.35 -5.52
C ASP A 93 0.85 -15.64 -6.20
N GLY A 94 1.57 -14.83 -5.43
CA GLY A 94 2.83 -14.27 -5.87
C GLY A 94 2.71 -12.99 -6.70
N MET A 95 1.67 -12.20 -6.48
CA MET A 95 1.57 -10.86 -7.07
C MET A 95 2.83 -10.06 -6.78
N LYS A 96 3.65 -9.86 -7.81
CA LYS A 96 4.77 -8.92 -7.78
C LYS A 96 4.27 -7.61 -8.35
N ALA A 97 4.32 -6.57 -7.57
CA ALA A 97 3.95 -5.24 -8.01
C ALA A 97 5.13 -4.28 -7.84
N HIS A 98 5.28 -3.41 -8.83
CA HIS A 98 6.16 -2.26 -8.75
C HIS A 98 5.35 -1.06 -8.30
N ASN A 99 5.84 -0.36 -7.29
CA ASN A 99 5.23 0.87 -6.80
C ASN A 99 6.21 2.02 -6.95
N TRP A 100 5.70 3.16 -7.28
CA TRP A 100 6.45 4.39 -7.24
C TRP A 100 5.62 5.51 -6.61
N GLU A 101 6.29 6.40 -5.92
CA GLU A 101 5.69 7.56 -5.27
C GLU A 101 6.55 8.79 -5.52
N VAL A 102 5.90 9.86 -5.93
CA VAL A 102 6.50 11.19 -6.03
C VAL A 102 5.63 12.13 -5.20
N ASP A 103 6.23 12.77 -4.21
CA ASP A 103 5.58 13.76 -3.36
C ASP A 103 6.37 15.07 -3.46
N ILE A 104 5.71 16.15 -3.81
CA ILE A 104 6.31 17.47 -3.96
C ILE A 104 5.48 18.47 -3.18
N GLY A 105 6.13 19.25 -2.36
CA GLY A 105 5.39 20.23 -1.56
C GLY A 105 6.24 21.37 -1.02
N LEU A 106 5.54 22.22 -0.29
CA LEU A 106 6.07 23.39 0.34
C LEU A 106 5.57 23.47 1.78
N MET A 107 6.47 23.44 2.72
CA MET A 107 6.16 23.68 4.12
C MET A 107 6.48 25.15 4.47
N LEU A 108 5.52 25.82 5.05
CA LEU A 108 5.60 27.20 5.51
C LEU A 108 5.43 27.23 7.03
N GLU A 109 6.38 27.78 7.72
CA GLU A 109 6.30 28.05 9.15
C GLU A 109 6.24 29.57 9.36
N ILE A 110 5.16 30.07 9.95
CA ILE A 110 4.92 31.46 10.18
C ILE A 110 4.88 31.72 11.69
N PHE A 111 5.74 32.60 12.20
CA PHE A 111 5.80 33.05 13.60
C PHE A 111 5.88 31.92 14.65
N THR A 112 6.47 30.77 14.33
CA THR A 112 6.59 29.60 15.23
C THR A 112 5.27 29.00 15.72
N THR A 113 4.14 29.62 15.39
CA THR A 113 2.80 29.23 15.86
C THR A 113 1.95 28.55 14.78
N MET A 114 2.24 28.80 13.51
CA MET A 114 1.45 28.28 12.40
C MET A 114 2.35 27.56 11.39
N ASN A 115 2.05 26.31 11.14
CA ASN A 115 2.68 25.50 10.08
C ASN A 115 1.66 25.19 9.00
N THR A 116 2.02 25.45 7.76
CA THR A 116 1.19 25.11 6.60
C THR A 116 1.99 24.20 5.69
N ASN A 117 1.41 23.08 5.32
CA ASN A 117 1.97 22.16 4.34
C ASN A 117 1.06 22.11 3.11
N ILE A 118 1.59 22.41 1.95
CA ILE A 118 0.89 22.38 0.67
C ILE A 118 1.68 21.42 -0.24
N GLY A 119 1.04 20.38 -0.74
CA GLY A 119 1.74 19.43 -1.57
C GLY A 119 0.83 18.65 -2.49
N CYS A 120 1.45 17.98 -3.45
CA CYS A 120 0.80 17.00 -4.31
C CYS A 120 1.61 15.71 -4.31
N ARG A 121 0.91 14.61 -4.08
CA ARG A 121 1.45 13.26 -4.12
C ARG A 121 0.88 12.52 -5.31
N ARG A 122 1.74 11.94 -6.11
CA ARG A 122 1.36 11.03 -7.17
C ARG A 122 2.01 9.67 -6.91
N GLN A 123 1.20 8.64 -6.96
CA GLN A 123 1.66 7.26 -6.80
C GLN A 123 1.13 6.39 -7.92
N GLY A 124 1.90 5.39 -8.30
CA GLY A 124 1.49 4.43 -9.30
C GLY A 124 1.88 3.01 -8.89
N ARG A 125 1.06 2.07 -9.32
CA ARG A 125 1.29 0.63 -9.12
C ARG A 125 1.16 -0.07 -10.45
N SER A 126 2.10 -0.96 -10.75
CA SER A 126 2.07 -1.84 -11.91
C SER A 126 2.20 -3.27 -11.43
N ASN A 127 1.23 -4.11 -11.73
CA ASN A 127 1.26 -5.53 -11.40
C ASN A 127 2.01 -6.28 -12.50
N TYR A 128 2.94 -7.15 -12.12
CA TYR A 128 3.65 -8.04 -13.04
C TYR A 128 2.97 -9.41 -12.96
N PHE A 129 2.20 -9.76 -13.98
CA PHE A 129 1.75 -11.15 -14.14
C PHE A 129 2.90 -11.95 -14.71
N SER A 130 3.30 -13.02 -14.02
CA SER A 130 4.39 -13.90 -14.43
C SER A 130 3.96 -15.00 -15.39
N ASP A 131 2.78 -14.93 -15.98
CA ASP A 131 2.34 -15.92 -16.97
C ASP A 131 2.55 -15.45 -18.40
N TYR A 132 3.44 -16.17 -19.07
CA TYR A 132 3.94 -15.96 -20.44
C TYR A 132 2.89 -16.19 -21.56
N SER A 133 1.63 -16.36 -21.22
CA SER A 133 0.60 -16.75 -22.20
C SER A 133 -0.47 -15.73 -22.55
N SER A 134 -0.51 -14.58 -21.91
CA SER A 134 -1.39 -13.50 -22.36
C SER A 134 -0.79 -12.14 -22.06
N ILE A 135 -0.34 -11.48 -23.14
CA ILE A 135 -0.07 -10.04 -23.09
C ILE A 135 -1.43 -9.35 -22.96
N THR A 136 -1.94 -9.27 -21.77
CA THR A 136 -3.07 -8.43 -21.43
C THR A 136 -2.54 -7.22 -20.67
N GLU A 137 -2.75 -6.10 -21.28
CA GLU A 137 -2.67 -4.71 -20.83
C GLU A 137 -2.21 -4.55 -19.37
N ASN A 138 -1.00 -3.99 -19.20
CA ASN A 138 -0.47 -3.57 -17.90
C ASN A 138 -1.49 -2.66 -17.24
N ASP A 139 -2.22 -3.15 -16.26
CA ASP A 139 -3.04 -2.32 -15.38
C ASP A 139 -2.13 -1.42 -14.55
N ILE A 140 -1.76 -0.29 -15.13
CA ILE A 140 -1.06 0.78 -14.41
C ILE A 140 -2.14 1.60 -13.73
N SER A 141 -2.35 1.36 -12.45
CA SER A 141 -3.16 2.24 -11.63
C SER A 141 -2.33 3.40 -11.12
N SER A 142 -2.76 4.62 -11.34
CA SER A 142 -2.13 5.80 -10.76
C SER A 142 -3.17 6.66 -10.05
N SER A 143 -2.78 7.22 -8.91
CA SER A 143 -3.59 8.17 -8.16
C SER A 143 -2.79 9.43 -7.89
N GLU A 144 -3.49 10.56 -7.86
CA GLU A 144 -2.92 11.86 -7.52
C GLU A 144 -3.77 12.50 -6.44
N VAL A 145 -3.13 13.00 -5.41
CA VAL A 145 -3.78 13.70 -4.30
C VAL A 145 -3.01 14.97 -4.01
N CYS A 146 -3.69 16.11 -4.08
CA CYS A 146 -3.16 17.38 -3.59
C CYS A 146 -3.82 17.72 -2.26
N PHE A 147 -3.04 18.27 -1.34
CA PHE A 147 -3.49 18.55 0.02
C PHE A 147 -2.99 19.90 0.52
N ILE A 148 -3.73 20.46 1.47
CA ILE A 148 -3.34 21.61 2.27
C ILE A 148 -3.60 21.25 3.71
N GLU A 149 -2.56 21.25 4.53
CA GLU A 149 -2.63 20.99 5.96
C GLU A 149 -2.28 22.26 6.74
N LEU A 150 -3.10 22.61 7.71
CA LEU A 150 -2.87 23.72 8.61
C LEU A 150 -2.72 23.19 10.03
N MET A 151 -1.60 23.49 10.67
CA MET A 151 -1.32 23.10 12.05
C MET A 151 -1.04 24.35 12.88
N TRP A 152 -1.72 24.46 14.01
CA TRP A 152 -1.52 25.53 15.00
C TRP A 152 -0.85 24.97 16.24
N ASN A 153 0.25 25.59 16.66
CA ASN A 153 0.89 25.30 17.93
C ASN A 153 0.44 26.37 18.95
N PHE A 154 -0.30 25.95 19.96
CA PHE A 154 -0.75 26.81 21.07
C PHE A 154 0.27 26.84 22.18
#